data_a80a97320be333617eb0d0eb2ea07a5a
#
_entry.id   a80a97320be333617eb0d0eb2ea07a5a
#
_cell.length_a   1.000
_cell.length_b   1.000
_cell.length_c   1.000
_cell.angle_alpha   90.00
_cell.angle_beta   90.00
_cell.angle_gamma   90.00
#
_symmetry.space_group_name_H-M   'P 1'
#
loop_
_entity.id
_entity.type
_entity.pdbx_description
1 polymer ?
#
loop_
_entity_poly.entity_id
_entity_poly.type
_entity_poly.pdbx_seq_one_letter_code
_entity_poly.pdbx_strand_id
1 'polypeptide(L)'
;MKRFLPVLLALFMLVGCSNGADKKAEGDKQKVRLVLDWTPNTNHTGIYVAKEKGFLDEAGIDLEILQPPEGGAEGLVANGGGELGISFQDTIAASWAKENPLPVTAVAALVQHNTSGLLSLKDKGIDSMGKLPGHTYATWNMPIEQAMIKTMVEDDGGDYSKVNLIPSNVTDIVAALKSNVDAVWVYYGWDGIKTKVEGLETNYIPFIDSHPEFDYYSPILIANNDFLKNDPDTAKKVLAAISKGYKYAAEHPEEAAEILLKASPELDKKLVDESQAYLSKQYIADAKQFGVIDKDRWNAFYGWLWKNKLIDREIPTDFGFSNDYLPQ
;
A
#
# COMPACT_ATOMS: atom_id res chain seq x y z
N MET A 1 -69.78 -10.05 -55.01
CA MET A 1 -68.82 -10.03 -56.12
C MET A 1 -67.97 -8.77 -56.05
N LYS A 2 -66.79 -8.79 -55.44
CA LYS A 2 -65.84 -7.70 -55.54
C LYS A 2 -64.47 -8.29 -55.68
N ARG A 3 -63.75 -7.95 -56.77
CA ARG A 3 -62.46 -8.47 -57.19
C ARG A 3 -61.34 -7.89 -56.39
N PHE A 4 -60.45 -8.68 -55.92
CA PHE A 4 -59.14 -8.32 -55.32
C PHE A 4 -58.09 -8.17 -56.42
N LEU A 5 -57.38 -7.08 -56.45
CA LEU A 5 -56.19 -6.81 -57.25
C LEU A 5 -54.96 -6.84 -56.37
N PRO A 6 -53.93 -7.62 -56.68
CA PRO A 6 -52.71 -7.56 -55.92
C PRO A 6 -51.76 -6.48 -56.42
N VAL A 7 -51.32 -5.60 -55.55
CA VAL A 7 -50.27 -4.60 -55.80
C VAL A 7 -48.92 -5.27 -55.54
N LEU A 8 -48.12 -5.32 -56.58
CA LEU A 8 -46.73 -5.83 -56.54
C LEU A 8 -45.84 -4.69 -56.08
N LEU A 9 -45.24 -4.81 -54.88
CA LEU A 9 -44.26 -3.85 -54.34
C LEU A 9 -42.86 -4.31 -54.67
N ALA A 10 -42.20 -3.60 -55.58
CA ALA A 10 -40.80 -3.84 -55.93
C ALA A 10 -39.86 -3.33 -54.81
N LEU A 11 -39.08 -4.23 -54.23
CA LEU A 11 -38.09 -3.91 -53.20
C LEU A 11 -36.78 -3.51 -53.85
N PHE A 12 -36.42 -2.22 -53.82
CA PHE A 12 -35.08 -1.73 -54.20
C PHE A 12 -34.07 -2.05 -53.09
N MET A 13 -33.17 -2.96 -53.31
CA MET A 13 -32.00 -3.14 -52.43
C MET A 13 -30.97 -2.05 -52.73
N LEU A 14 -30.85 -1.09 -51.82
CA LEU A 14 -29.70 -0.19 -51.72
C LEU A 14 -28.61 -0.88 -50.94
N VAL A 15 -27.56 -1.37 -51.60
CA VAL A 15 -26.31 -1.80 -51.00
C VAL A 15 -25.56 -0.52 -50.64
N GLY A 16 -25.66 -0.08 -49.38
CA GLY A 16 -24.83 0.94 -48.79
C GLY A 16 -23.56 0.31 -48.22
N CYS A 17 -22.42 0.49 -48.89
CA CYS A 17 -21.12 0.25 -48.28
C CYS A 17 -20.89 1.29 -47.18
N SER A 18 -21.14 0.91 -45.95
CA SER A 18 -20.75 1.65 -44.77
C SER A 18 -19.36 1.12 -44.35
N ASN A 19 -18.34 1.93 -44.53
CA ASN A 19 -17.07 1.78 -43.83
C ASN A 19 -17.33 1.93 -42.32
N GLY A 20 -17.72 0.86 -41.67
CA GLY A 20 -17.75 0.75 -40.23
C GLY A 20 -16.31 0.54 -39.75
N ALA A 21 -15.68 1.59 -39.23
CA ALA A 21 -14.58 1.39 -38.31
C ALA A 21 -15.09 0.46 -37.20
N ASP A 22 -14.50 -0.70 -37.08
CA ASP A 22 -14.78 -1.67 -36.03
C ASP A 22 -14.60 -0.97 -34.66
N LYS A 23 -15.71 -0.51 -34.08
CA LYS A 23 -15.78 -0.36 -32.62
C LYS A 23 -15.67 -1.79 -32.11
N LYS A 24 -14.48 -2.16 -31.60
CA LYS A 24 -14.35 -3.32 -30.72
C LYS A 24 -15.52 -3.23 -29.72
N ALA A 25 -16.36 -4.25 -29.70
CA ALA A 25 -17.33 -4.43 -28.64
C ALA A 25 -16.55 -4.32 -27.33
N GLU A 26 -16.96 -3.42 -26.45
CA GLU A 26 -16.47 -3.29 -25.08
C GLU A 26 -16.88 -4.60 -24.41
N GLY A 27 -15.97 -5.61 -24.41
CA GLY A 27 -16.20 -6.86 -23.70
C GLY A 27 -16.38 -6.52 -22.23
N ASP A 28 -17.27 -7.23 -21.56
CA ASP A 28 -17.50 -7.06 -20.12
C ASP A 28 -16.16 -7.11 -19.38
N LYS A 29 -15.73 -5.97 -18.78
CA LYS A 29 -14.53 -5.90 -17.99
C LYS A 29 -14.68 -6.75 -16.74
N GLN A 30 -13.62 -7.44 -16.35
CA GLN A 30 -13.60 -8.20 -15.10
C GLN A 30 -13.56 -7.23 -13.91
N LYS A 31 -14.55 -7.31 -13.03
CA LYS A 31 -14.55 -6.49 -11.81
C LYS A 31 -13.54 -7.03 -10.81
N VAL A 32 -12.72 -6.14 -10.26
CA VAL A 32 -11.77 -6.41 -9.18
C VAL A 32 -11.91 -5.30 -8.15
N ARG A 33 -12.03 -5.67 -6.87
CA ARG A 33 -12.10 -4.74 -5.74
C ARG A 33 -10.76 -4.70 -5.02
N LEU A 34 -10.27 -3.50 -4.79
CA LEU A 34 -9.04 -3.25 -4.04
C LEU A 34 -9.37 -2.40 -2.82
N VAL A 35 -9.08 -2.92 -1.64
CA VAL A 35 -9.31 -2.25 -0.34
C VAL A 35 -8.04 -1.52 0.06
N LEU A 36 -8.12 -0.21 0.26
CA LEU A 36 -7.01 0.59 0.77
C LEU A 36 -6.74 0.28 2.26
N ASP A 37 -5.59 0.70 2.77
CA ASP A 37 -5.21 0.65 4.20
C ASP A 37 -5.64 1.90 4.97
N TRP A 38 -5.75 3.03 4.26
CA TRP A 38 -6.04 4.36 4.83
C TRP A 38 -6.75 5.23 3.78
N THR A 39 -7.00 6.50 4.14
CA THR A 39 -7.43 7.51 3.15
C THR A 39 -6.40 7.59 2.02
N PRO A 40 -6.82 7.96 0.79
CA PRO A 40 -5.91 8.10 -0.33
C PRO A 40 -4.68 8.94 0.03
N ASN A 41 -3.52 8.43 -0.33
CA ASN A 41 -2.23 9.09 -0.14
C ASN A 41 -1.23 8.61 -1.20
N THR A 42 -0.01 9.08 -1.14
CA THR A 42 0.98 8.79 -2.18
C THR A 42 1.47 7.35 -2.23
N ASN A 43 1.26 6.53 -1.18
CA ASN A 43 1.48 5.08 -1.32
C ASN A 43 0.56 4.46 -2.38
N HIS A 44 -0.60 5.06 -2.64
CA HIS A 44 -1.62 4.54 -3.57
C HIS A 44 -1.50 5.11 -4.99
N THR A 45 -0.61 6.08 -5.23
CA THR A 45 -0.55 6.82 -6.50
C THR A 45 -0.47 5.91 -7.72
N GLY A 46 0.35 4.84 -7.67
CA GLY A 46 0.46 3.92 -8.80
C GLY A 46 -0.85 3.23 -9.19
N ILE A 47 -1.74 2.98 -8.23
CA ILE A 47 -3.07 2.40 -8.46
C ILE A 47 -3.95 3.41 -9.21
N TYR A 48 -3.97 4.68 -8.76
CA TYR A 48 -4.73 5.74 -9.42
C TYR A 48 -4.18 6.05 -10.82
N VAL A 49 -2.85 6.03 -10.99
CA VAL A 49 -2.20 6.16 -12.30
C VAL A 49 -2.60 5.01 -13.22
N ALA A 50 -2.61 3.77 -12.74
CA ALA A 50 -3.02 2.62 -13.54
C ALA A 50 -4.46 2.76 -14.06
N LYS A 51 -5.34 3.37 -13.27
CA LYS A 51 -6.73 3.67 -13.64
C LYS A 51 -6.82 4.83 -14.63
N GLU A 52 -6.23 5.97 -14.32
CA GLU A 52 -6.33 7.20 -15.14
C GLU A 52 -5.64 7.07 -16.49
N LYS A 53 -4.49 6.36 -16.55
CA LYS A 53 -3.75 6.11 -17.80
C LYS A 53 -4.33 5.01 -18.65
N GLY A 54 -5.42 4.37 -18.21
CA GLY A 54 -6.10 3.31 -18.94
C GLY A 54 -5.40 1.95 -18.92
N PHE A 55 -4.37 1.73 -18.10
CA PHE A 55 -3.65 0.44 -18.06
C PHE A 55 -4.55 -0.70 -17.56
N LEU A 56 -5.49 -0.39 -16.65
CA LEU A 56 -6.51 -1.35 -16.21
C LEU A 56 -7.53 -1.65 -17.31
N ASP A 57 -7.95 -0.63 -18.05
CA ASP A 57 -8.87 -0.77 -19.17
C ASP A 57 -8.29 -1.63 -20.30
N GLU A 58 -7.01 -1.39 -20.64
CA GLU A 58 -6.26 -2.22 -21.59
C GLU A 58 -6.16 -3.69 -21.16
N ALA A 59 -6.08 -3.93 -19.84
CA ALA A 59 -6.06 -5.27 -19.25
C ALA A 59 -7.46 -5.92 -19.17
N GLY A 60 -8.54 -5.20 -19.53
CA GLY A 60 -9.91 -5.65 -19.39
C GLY A 60 -10.40 -5.69 -17.94
N ILE A 61 -9.86 -4.85 -17.07
CA ILE A 61 -10.17 -4.78 -15.63
C ILE A 61 -11.00 -3.53 -15.33
N ASP A 62 -12.08 -3.71 -14.58
CA ASP A 62 -12.83 -2.64 -13.90
C ASP A 62 -12.44 -2.66 -12.43
N LEU A 63 -11.51 -1.78 -12.03
CA LEU A 63 -11.01 -1.71 -10.66
C LEU A 63 -11.87 -0.78 -9.82
N GLU A 64 -12.52 -1.34 -8.80
CA GLU A 64 -13.21 -0.61 -7.73
C GLU A 64 -12.26 -0.42 -6.55
N ILE A 65 -12.00 0.82 -6.15
CA ILE A 65 -11.15 1.16 -5.00
C ILE A 65 -12.05 1.43 -3.80
N LEU A 66 -11.88 0.63 -2.74
CA LEU A 66 -12.67 0.69 -1.52
C LEU A 66 -11.89 1.30 -0.36
N GLN A 67 -12.57 2.07 0.48
CA GLN A 67 -12.00 2.51 1.75
C GLN A 67 -11.91 1.33 2.74
N PRO A 68 -10.90 1.31 3.62
CA PRO A 68 -10.77 0.24 4.61
C PRO A 68 -11.90 0.32 5.64
N PRO A 69 -12.39 -0.84 6.14
CA PRO A 69 -13.21 -0.88 7.35
C PRO A 69 -12.35 -0.56 8.58
N GLU A 70 -13.00 -0.34 9.73
CA GLU A 70 -12.32 -0.05 11.02
C GLU A 70 -11.26 -1.10 11.41
N GLY A 71 -11.41 -2.35 10.98
CA GLY A 71 -10.47 -3.44 11.27
C GLY A 71 -9.36 -3.66 10.24
N GLY A 72 -9.16 -2.73 9.28
CA GLY A 72 -8.17 -2.88 8.21
C GLY A 72 -8.67 -3.72 7.02
N ALA A 73 -7.84 -3.82 5.98
CA ALA A 73 -8.21 -4.51 4.74
C ALA A 73 -8.16 -6.04 4.84
N GLU A 74 -7.31 -6.58 5.72
CA GLU A 74 -6.96 -8.01 5.76
C GLU A 74 -8.17 -8.91 5.97
N GLY A 75 -9.01 -8.58 6.95
CA GLY A 75 -10.23 -9.35 7.26
C GLY A 75 -11.26 -9.28 6.14
N LEU A 76 -11.41 -8.12 5.51
CA LEU A 76 -12.34 -7.94 4.40
C LEU A 76 -11.91 -8.73 3.17
N VAL A 77 -10.63 -8.67 2.82
CA VAL A 77 -10.04 -9.42 1.69
C VAL A 77 -10.10 -10.93 1.97
N ALA A 78 -9.73 -11.37 3.17
CA ALA A 78 -9.79 -12.78 3.55
C ALA A 78 -11.20 -13.39 3.41
N ASN A 79 -12.25 -12.60 3.68
CA ASN A 79 -13.65 -13.02 3.58
C ASN A 79 -14.29 -12.75 2.20
N GLY A 80 -13.50 -12.40 1.17
CA GLY A 80 -13.98 -12.17 -0.19
C GLY A 80 -14.73 -10.85 -0.39
N GLY A 81 -14.59 -9.90 0.54
CA GLY A 81 -15.10 -8.52 0.39
C GLY A 81 -14.27 -7.66 -0.56
N GLY A 82 -13.08 -8.11 -0.92
CA GLY A 82 -12.20 -7.56 -1.95
C GLY A 82 -11.29 -8.67 -2.48
N GLU A 83 -10.88 -8.57 -3.75
CA GLU A 83 -9.92 -9.47 -4.36
C GLU A 83 -8.49 -9.10 -3.94
N LEU A 84 -8.24 -7.81 -3.76
CA LEU A 84 -6.96 -7.22 -3.36
C LEU A 84 -7.15 -6.30 -2.15
N GLY A 85 -6.07 -6.08 -1.40
CA GLY A 85 -6.05 -5.09 -0.34
C GLY A 85 -4.64 -4.63 -0.01
N ILE A 86 -4.53 -3.50 0.66
CA ILE A 86 -3.25 -3.00 1.17
C ILE A 86 -3.12 -3.37 2.64
N SER A 87 -1.98 -3.88 3.02
CA SER A 87 -1.63 -4.31 4.37
C SER A 87 -0.15 -4.03 4.64
N PHE A 88 0.34 -4.49 5.78
CA PHE A 88 1.72 -4.32 6.22
C PHE A 88 2.26 -5.65 6.71
N GLN A 89 3.53 -5.93 6.44
CA GLN A 89 4.16 -7.22 6.80
C GLN A 89 4.15 -7.45 8.32
N ASP A 90 4.28 -6.41 9.12
CA ASP A 90 4.21 -6.48 10.58
C ASP A 90 2.78 -6.70 11.10
N THR A 91 1.81 -5.98 10.54
CA THR A 91 0.41 -6.08 10.96
C THR A 91 -0.18 -7.46 10.73
N ILE A 92 0.11 -8.07 9.57
CA ILE A 92 -0.45 -9.37 9.21
C ILE A 92 0.23 -10.54 9.96
N ALA A 93 1.42 -10.34 10.51
CA ALA A 93 2.19 -11.35 11.22
C ALA A 93 1.39 -12.05 12.34
N ALA A 94 0.64 -11.27 13.14
CA ALA A 94 -0.18 -11.79 14.23
C ALA A 94 -1.27 -12.76 13.74
N SER A 95 -1.77 -12.58 12.53
CA SER A 95 -2.74 -13.49 11.92
C SER A 95 -2.07 -14.74 11.36
N TRP A 96 -0.95 -14.59 10.68
CA TRP A 96 -0.25 -15.71 10.07
C TRP A 96 0.45 -16.63 11.08
N ALA A 97 0.71 -16.13 12.28
CA ALA A 97 1.21 -16.92 13.40
C ALA A 97 0.14 -17.75 14.13
N LYS A 98 -1.13 -17.75 13.66
CA LYS A 98 -2.23 -18.55 14.23
C LYS A 98 -2.32 -19.94 13.60
N GLU A 99 -3.07 -20.82 14.25
CA GLU A 99 -3.38 -22.15 13.72
C GLU A 99 -4.14 -22.10 12.39
N ASN A 100 -5.08 -21.15 12.28
CA ASN A 100 -5.85 -20.88 11.08
C ASN A 100 -5.53 -19.46 10.61
N PRO A 101 -4.47 -19.29 9.79
CA PRO A 101 -4.08 -17.98 9.27
C PRO A 101 -5.14 -17.43 8.31
N LEU A 102 -5.22 -16.12 8.20
CA LEU A 102 -6.07 -15.49 7.19
C LEU A 102 -5.66 -15.97 5.78
N PRO A 103 -6.64 -16.36 4.94
CA PRO A 103 -6.37 -16.88 3.60
C PRO A 103 -6.06 -15.78 2.59
N VAL A 104 -4.96 -15.09 2.82
CA VAL A 104 -4.44 -14.04 1.94
C VAL A 104 -2.95 -14.26 1.68
N THR A 105 -2.47 -13.76 0.55
CA THR A 105 -1.06 -13.84 0.13
C THR A 105 -0.59 -12.46 -0.28
N ALA A 106 0.59 -12.02 0.17
CA ALA A 106 1.25 -10.82 -0.32
C ALA A 106 1.73 -11.06 -1.75
N VAL A 107 1.33 -10.19 -2.67
CA VAL A 107 1.60 -10.35 -4.12
C VAL A 107 2.43 -9.22 -4.70
N ALA A 108 2.67 -8.15 -3.95
CA ALA A 108 3.60 -7.09 -4.30
C ALA A 108 4.00 -6.26 -3.07
N ALA A 109 5.25 -5.78 -3.06
CA ALA A 109 5.69 -4.68 -2.19
C ALA A 109 5.35 -3.35 -2.87
N LEU A 110 4.66 -2.44 -2.18
CA LEU A 110 4.32 -1.13 -2.75
C LEU A 110 5.49 -0.15 -2.70
N VAL A 111 6.32 -0.26 -1.67
CA VAL A 111 7.65 0.37 -1.59
C VAL A 111 8.70 -0.68 -1.24
N GLN A 112 9.91 -0.51 -1.75
CA GLN A 112 10.92 -1.57 -1.63
C GLN A 112 11.64 -1.60 -0.28
N HIS A 113 11.81 -0.46 0.38
CA HIS A 113 12.44 -0.38 1.70
C HIS A 113 11.47 0.22 2.71
N ASN A 114 11.61 -0.20 3.95
CA ASN A 114 10.80 0.36 5.04
C ASN A 114 11.15 1.84 5.24
N THR A 115 10.17 2.71 5.02
CA THR A 115 10.32 4.17 5.21
C THR A 115 9.80 4.63 6.56
N SER A 116 9.56 3.72 7.50
CA SER A 116 9.14 4.10 8.85
C SER A 116 10.31 4.46 9.74
N GLY A 117 10.04 5.30 10.71
CA GLY A 117 11.03 5.76 11.67
C GLY A 117 10.40 6.54 12.82
N LEU A 118 11.24 6.87 13.80
CA LEU A 118 10.84 7.74 14.90
C LEU A 118 11.01 9.20 14.49
N LEU A 119 9.96 9.99 14.63
CA LEU A 119 9.96 11.43 14.37
C LEU A 119 9.74 12.21 15.66
N SER A 120 10.53 13.26 15.88
CA SER A 120 10.41 14.18 17.00
C SER A 120 10.73 15.61 16.57
N LEU A 121 10.28 16.62 17.32
CA LEU A 121 10.78 17.98 17.14
C LEU A 121 12.26 18.04 17.51
N LYS A 122 13.03 18.83 16.78
CA LYS A 122 14.49 18.95 16.95
C LYS A 122 14.89 19.49 18.34
N ASP A 123 14.09 20.39 18.89
CA ASP A 123 14.30 20.98 20.22
C ASP A 123 14.09 19.99 21.38
N LYS A 124 13.47 18.83 21.12
CA LYS A 124 13.36 17.74 22.10
C LYS A 124 14.68 16.98 22.29
N GLY A 125 15.65 17.15 21.37
CA GLY A 125 16.97 16.53 21.47
C GLY A 125 16.99 15.02 21.27
N ILE A 126 15.91 14.42 20.73
CA ILE A 126 15.81 12.99 20.40
C ILE A 126 16.40 12.81 18.98
N ASP A 127 17.71 12.67 18.88
CA ASP A 127 18.44 12.47 17.62
C ASP A 127 18.99 11.06 17.47
N SER A 128 18.73 10.19 18.47
CA SER A 128 19.00 8.74 18.45
C SER A 128 17.98 8.01 19.30
N MET A 129 17.81 6.69 19.11
CA MET A 129 16.85 5.89 19.87
C MET A 129 17.19 5.85 21.36
N GLY A 130 18.47 5.83 21.71
CA GLY A 130 18.96 5.86 23.10
C GLY A 130 18.59 7.15 23.87
N LYS A 131 18.17 8.21 23.20
CA LYS A 131 17.71 9.46 23.80
C LYS A 131 16.20 9.55 24.00
N LEU A 132 15.44 8.55 23.60
CA LEU A 132 13.99 8.50 23.82
C LEU A 132 13.58 8.34 25.31
N PRO A 133 14.34 7.68 26.21
CA PRO A 133 14.04 7.60 27.63
C PRO A 133 13.83 8.97 28.28
N GLY A 134 12.77 9.12 29.09
CA GLY A 134 12.36 10.36 29.71
C GLY A 134 11.40 11.20 28.87
N HIS A 135 11.22 10.86 27.61
CA HIS A 135 10.29 11.52 26.69
C HIS A 135 8.98 10.73 26.51
N THR A 136 7.98 11.39 25.95
CA THR A 136 6.65 10.82 25.68
C THR A 136 6.58 10.32 24.25
N TYR A 137 6.32 9.01 24.10
CA TYR A 137 6.10 8.35 22.83
C TYR A 137 4.63 7.99 22.63
N ALA A 138 4.03 8.45 21.54
CA ALA A 138 2.68 8.04 21.12
C ALA A 138 2.73 6.65 20.52
N THR A 139 2.18 5.67 21.24
CA THR A 139 2.18 4.25 20.86
C THR A 139 0.82 3.81 20.34
N TRP A 140 0.78 2.95 19.35
CA TRP A 140 -0.44 2.23 18.92
C TRP A 140 -0.83 1.13 19.90
N ASN A 141 -0.02 0.92 20.95
CA ASN A 141 -0.21 -0.13 21.96
C ASN A 141 -0.18 -1.55 21.36
N MET A 142 0.59 -1.75 20.31
CA MET A 142 0.77 -3.04 19.66
C MET A 142 2.07 -3.72 20.16
N PRO A 143 2.03 -5.02 20.50
CA PRO A 143 3.21 -5.72 21.06
C PRO A 143 4.45 -5.68 20.14
N ILE A 144 4.26 -5.81 18.82
CA ILE A 144 5.37 -5.80 17.84
C ILE A 144 5.98 -4.39 17.79
N GLU A 145 5.17 -3.35 17.67
CA GLU A 145 5.62 -1.95 17.68
C GLU A 145 6.45 -1.64 18.92
N GLN A 146 5.93 -1.96 20.12
CA GLN A 146 6.62 -1.68 21.38
C GLN A 146 7.92 -2.47 21.51
N ALA A 147 7.94 -3.71 21.02
CA ALA A 147 9.14 -4.54 21.05
C ALA A 147 10.23 -4.00 20.11
N MET A 148 9.86 -3.50 18.92
CA MET A 148 10.80 -2.86 18.00
C MET A 148 11.40 -1.60 18.62
N ILE A 149 10.57 -0.69 19.15
CA ILE A 149 11.03 0.54 19.83
C ILE A 149 11.94 0.17 21.03
N LYS A 150 11.52 -0.81 21.84
CA LYS A 150 12.33 -1.28 22.98
C LYS A 150 13.69 -1.77 22.52
N THR A 151 13.74 -2.64 21.52
CA THR A 151 15.00 -3.20 20.99
C THR A 151 15.93 -2.07 20.55
N MET A 152 15.45 -1.14 19.74
CA MET A 152 16.26 -0.03 19.23
C MET A 152 16.75 0.91 20.36
N VAL A 153 15.91 1.17 21.36
CA VAL A 153 16.30 2.01 22.53
C VAL A 153 17.39 1.32 23.35
N GLU A 154 17.22 0.02 23.65
CA GLU A 154 18.16 -0.72 24.50
C GLU A 154 19.50 -0.96 23.77
N ASP A 155 19.48 -1.24 22.47
CA ASP A 155 20.71 -1.42 21.67
C ASP A 155 21.49 -0.12 21.46
N ASP A 156 20.82 1.02 21.50
CA ASP A 156 21.45 2.36 21.50
C ASP A 156 21.76 2.87 22.93
N GLY A 157 21.79 1.96 23.92
CA GLY A 157 22.19 2.22 25.31
C GLY A 157 21.18 2.95 26.17
N GLY A 158 19.93 3.09 25.72
CA GLY A 158 18.83 3.69 26.47
C GLY A 158 18.16 2.69 27.42
N ASP A 159 17.37 3.21 28.35
CA ASP A 159 16.52 2.41 29.25
C ASP A 159 15.06 2.57 28.86
N TYR A 160 14.51 1.61 28.11
CA TYR A 160 13.13 1.66 27.61
C TYR A 160 12.09 1.79 28.73
N SER A 161 12.39 1.29 29.96
CA SER A 161 11.46 1.45 31.09
C SER A 161 11.19 2.89 31.50
N LYS A 162 12.02 3.82 31.03
CA LYS A 162 11.88 5.27 31.26
C LYS A 162 11.18 6.00 30.09
N VAL A 163 10.74 5.31 29.07
CA VAL A 163 9.93 5.91 27.99
C VAL A 163 8.50 6.06 28.49
N ASN A 164 7.94 7.26 28.37
CA ASN A 164 6.54 7.51 28.76
C ASN A 164 5.63 7.14 27.59
N LEU A 165 4.92 6.02 27.68
CA LEU A 165 4.01 5.56 26.63
C LEU A 165 2.63 6.22 26.77
N ILE A 166 2.16 6.87 25.70
CA ILE A 166 0.77 7.37 25.61
C ILE A 166 0.07 6.64 24.47
N PRO A 167 -0.93 5.77 24.76
CA PRO A 167 -1.73 5.16 23.70
C PRO A 167 -2.46 6.23 22.88
N SER A 168 -2.14 6.36 21.61
CA SER A 168 -2.71 7.36 20.71
C SER A 168 -2.58 6.95 19.25
N ASN A 169 -3.69 6.95 18.52
CA ASN A 169 -3.66 6.90 17.06
C ASN A 169 -3.53 8.35 16.55
N VAL A 170 -2.30 8.74 16.25
CA VAL A 170 -2.00 10.08 15.73
C VAL A 170 -2.55 10.20 14.31
N THR A 171 -3.54 11.06 14.10
CA THR A 171 -4.12 11.38 12.79
C THR A 171 -3.62 12.71 12.23
N ASP A 172 -3.06 13.56 13.07
CA ASP A 172 -2.39 14.80 12.70
C ASP A 172 -1.06 14.90 13.44
N ILE A 173 0.02 14.60 12.71
CA ILE A 173 1.38 14.59 13.25
C ILE A 173 1.81 15.97 13.77
N VAL A 174 1.41 17.05 13.08
CA VAL A 174 1.78 18.42 13.48
C VAL A 174 1.11 18.82 14.80
N ALA A 175 -0.18 18.51 14.95
CA ALA A 175 -0.90 18.75 16.19
C ALA A 175 -0.35 17.90 17.35
N ALA A 176 -0.02 16.63 17.09
CA ALA A 176 0.55 15.72 18.08
C ALA A 176 1.89 16.24 18.61
N LEU A 177 2.83 16.58 17.73
CA LEU A 177 4.17 17.06 18.10
C LEU A 177 4.15 18.44 18.78
N LYS A 178 3.11 19.26 18.56
CA LYS A 178 2.89 20.53 19.25
C LYS A 178 2.16 20.39 20.60
N SER A 179 1.74 19.17 20.95
CA SER A 179 1.07 18.87 22.22
C SER A 179 2.03 18.29 23.26
N ASN A 180 1.59 17.27 23.98
CA ASN A 180 2.38 16.54 25.00
C ASN A 180 3.05 15.27 24.46
N VAL A 181 3.14 15.10 23.14
CA VAL A 181 3.84 13.99 22.48
C VAL A 181 5.20 14.47 22.01
N ASP A 182 6.27 13.79 22.42
CA ASP A 182 7.63 14.14 22.04
C ASP A 182 8.12 13.36 20.81
N ALA A 183 7.64 12.12 20.64
CA ALA A 183 8.04 11.27 19.54
C ALA A 183 6.87 10.41 19.03
N VAL A 184 6.87 10.15 17.74
CA VAL A 184 5.85 9.34 17.04
C VAL A 184 6.53 8.44 16.03
N TRP A 185 6.04 7.19 15.87
CA TRP A 185 6.33 6.36 14.71
C TRP A 185 5.61 6.92 13.48
N VAL A 186 6.34 7.18 12.43
CA VAL A 186 5.79 7.72 11.18
C VAL A 186 6.29 6.93 9.97
N TYR A 187 5.55 7.01 8.88
CA TYR A 187 6.03 6.70 7.54
C TYR A 187 6.50 8.01 6.91
N TYR A 188 7.82 8.14 6.71
CA TYR A 188 8.42 9.42 6.32
C TYR A 188 7.82 10.01 5.06
N GLY A 189 7.47 9.15 4.10
CA GLY A 189 6.88 9.56 2.83
C GLY A 189 5.58 10.38 2.95
N TRP A 190 4.90 10.33 4.09
CA TRP A 190 3.68 11.12 4.34
C TRP A 190 3.87 12.06 5.54
N ASP A 191 3.93 11.53 6.74
CA ASP A 191 3.97 12.37 7.95
C ASP A 191 5.29 13.13 8.11
N GLY A 192 6.43 12.52 7.78
CA GLY A 192 7.72 13.20 7.78
C GLY A 192 7.74 14.36 6.78
N ILE A 193 7.21 14.14 5.57
CA ILE A 193 7.07 15.19 4.56
C ILE A 193 6.09 16.27 5.02
N LYS A 194 4.96 15.90 5.67
CA LYS A 194 3.99 16.87 6.21
C LYS A 194 4.64 17.82 7.19
N THR A 195 5.46 17.33 8.13
CA THR A 195 6.16 18.21 9.08
C THR A 195 7.11 19.17 8.39
N LYS A 196 7.83 18.70 7.33
CA LYS A 196 8.69 19.56 6.52
C LYS A 196 7.89 20.63 5.77
N VAL A 197 6.76 20.28 5.15
CA VAL A 197 5.86 21.21 4.44
C VAL A 197 5.31 22.29 5.37
N GLU A 198 5.01 21.93 6.61
CA GLU A 198 4.55 22.83 7.67
C GLU A 198 5.67 23.63 8.36
N GLY A 199 6.91 23.46 7.90
CA GLY A 199 8.08 24.22 8.39
C GLY A 199 8.55 23.82 9.78
N LEU A 200 8.25 22.61 10.25
CA LEU A 200 8.77 22.10 11.51
C LEU A 200 10.19 21.59 11.36
N GLU A 201 11.07 21.95 12.27
CA GLU A 201 12.39 21.32 12.39
C GLU A 201 12.26 20.04 13.20
N THR A 202 12.53 18.88 12.55
CA THR A 202 12.38 17.56 13.13
C THR A 202 13.69 16.77 13.06
N ASN A 203 13.83 15.82 13.99
CA ASN A 203 14.73 14.69 13.88
C ASN A 203 13.91 13.49 13.37
N TYR A 204 14.44 12.79 12.39
CA TYR A 204 13.90 11.53 11.91
C TYR A 204 14.96 10.44 12.01
N ILE A 205 14.62 9.34 12.70
CA ILE A 205 15.49 8.20 12.93
C ILE A 205 14.88 7.01 12.17
N PRO A 206 15.42 6.63 10.98
CA PRO A 206 14.93 5.50 10.20
C PRO A 206 15.16 4.19 10.95
N PHE A 207 14.17 3.30 10.99
CA PHE A 207 14.34 2.01 11.68
C PHE A 207 15.27 1.07 10.97
N ILE A 208 15.38 1.17 9.64
CA ILE A 208 16.29 0.37 8.82
C ILE A 208 17.76 0.59 9.18
N ASP A 209 18.11 1.74 9.77
CA ASP A 209 19.48 2.05 10.18
C ASP A 209 19.89 1.31 11.46
N SER A 210 18.93 0.78 12.22
CA SER A 210 19.17 0.10 13.49
C SER A 210 19.40 -1.41 13.30
N HIS A 211 18.53 -2.07 12.54
CA HIS A 211 18.54 -3.51 12.35
C HIS A 211 18.16 -3.89 10.91
N PRO A 212 18.91 -4.81 10.25
CA PRO A 212 18.55 -5.28 8.90
C PRO A 212 17.14 -5.89 8.84
N GLU A 213 16.69 -6.55 9.92
CA GLU A 213 15.36 -7.16 10.01
C GLU A 213 14.23 -6.12 9.98
N PHE A 214 14.53 -4.86 10.26
CA PHE A 214 13.53 -3.78 10.24
C PHE A 214 13.36 -3.15 8.85
N ASP A 215 14.10 -3.64 7.85
CA ASP A 215 13.82 -3.34 6.44
C ASP A 215 12.76 -4.29 5.85
N TYR A 216 11.69 -4.52 6.59
CA TYR A 216 10.55 -5.32 6.15
C TYR A 216 9.62 -4.51 5.23
N TYR A 217 8.75 -5.21 4.47
CA TYR A 217 7.90 -4.56 3.48
C TYR A 217 6.67 -3.89 4.12
N SER A 218 6.55 -2.59 3.91
CA SER A 218 5.48 -1.77 4.46
C SER A 218 5.26 -0.50 3.62
N PRO A 219 4.13 -0.38 2.86
CA PRO A 219 3.03 -1.34 2.73
C PRO A 219 3.25 -2.44 1.68
N ILE A 220 2.38 -3.47 1.75
CA ILE A 220 2.29 -4.57 0.79
C ILE A 220 0.89 -4.66 0.17
N LEU A 221 0.80 -5.18 -1.05
CA LEU A 221 -0.46 -5.58 -1.68
C LEU A 221 -0.72 -7.05 -1.36
N ILE A 222 -1.85 -7.34 -0.73
CA ILE A 222 -2.33 -8.69 -0.45
C ILE A 222 -3.46 -9.06 -1.40
N ALA A 223 -3.60 -10.35 -1.69
CA ALA A 223 -4.69 -10.90 -2.48
C ALA A 223 -5.39 -12.04 -1.74
N ASN A 224 -6.70 -12.17 -1.95
CA ASN A 224 -7.47 -13.30 -1.47
C ASN A 224 -7.00 -14.62 -2.12
N ASN A 225 -6.78 -15.68 -1.32
CA ASN A 225 -6.24 -16.95 -1.82
C ASN A 225 -7.19 -17.67 -2.78
N ASP A 226 -8.50 -17.56 -2.58
CA ASP A 226 -9.48 -18.15 -3.51
C ASP A 226 -9.50 -17.40 -4.85
N PHE A 227 -9.34 -16.08 -4.84
CA PHE A 227 -9.17 -15.30 -6.07
C PHE A 227 -7.90 -15.74 -6.84
N LEU A 228 -6.77 -15.83 -6.14
CA LEU A 228 -5.51 -16.27 -6.77
C LEU A 228 -5.60 -17.68 -7.37
N LYS A 229 -6.33 -18.58 -6.71
CA LYS A 229 -6.52 -19.97 -7.13
C LYS A 229 -7.50 -20.12 -8.30
N ASN A 230 -8.63 -19.40 -8.21
CA ASN A 230 -9.76 -19.61 -9.13
C ASN A 230 -9.66 -18.74 -10.39
N ASP A 231 -8.97 -17.59 -10.32
CA ASP A 231 -8.80 -16.66 -11.44
C ASP A 231 -7.37 -16.06 -11.51
N PRO A 232 -6.33 -16.91 -11.62
CA PRO A 232 -4.94 -16.46 -11.63
C PRO A 232 -4.61 -15.55 -12.82
N ASP A 233 -5.31 -15.69 -13.94
CA ASP A 233 -5.09 -14.84 -15.12
C ASP A 233 -5.55 -13.41 -14.88
N THR A 234 -6.69 -13.21 -14.22
CA THR A 234 -7.15 -11.88 -13.81
C THR A 234 -6.21 -11.29 -12.75
N ALA A 235 -5.72 -12.09 -11.80
CA ALA A 235 -4.74 -11.65 -10.82
C ALA A 235 -3.45 -11.13 -11.50
N LYS A 236 -2.91 -11.86 -12.49
CA LYS A 236 -1.75 -11.42 -13.27
C LYS A 236 -2.02 -10.15 -14.08
N LYS A 237 -3.18 -10.03 -14.71
CA LYS A 237 -3.56 -8.86 -15.49
C LYS A 237 -3.66 -7.60 -14.65
N VAL A 238 -4.34 -7.68 -13.49
CA VAL A 238 -4.48 -6.53 -12.60
C VAL A 238 -3.14 -6.11 -12.00
N LEU A 239 -2.29 -7.07 -11.59
CA LEU A 239 -0.95 -6.76 -11.07
C LEU A 239 -0.03 -6.18 -12.15
N ALA A 240 -0.11 -6.65 -13.39
CA ALA A 240 0.64 -6.07 -14.49
C ALA A 240 0.22 -4.62 -14.77
N ALA A 241 -1.09 -4.31 -14.71
CA ALA A 241 -1.60 -2.96 -14.88
C ALA A 241 -1.17 -2.04 -13.73
N ILE A 242 -1.27 -2.51 -12.47
CA ILE A 242 -0.81 -1.78 -11.28
C ILE A 242 0.70 -1.54 -11.36
N SER A 243 1.50 -2.55 -11.74
CA SER A 243 2.96 -2.41 -11.91
C SER A 243 3.32 -1.32 -12.94
N LYS A 244 2.59 -1.24 -14.05
CA LYS A 244 2.75 -0.14 -15.03
C LYS A 244 2.45 1.22 -14.39
N GLY A 245 1.42 1.29 -13.56
CA GLY A 245 1.05 2.51 -12.84
C GLY A 245 2.11 3.00 -11.88
N TYR A 246 2.68 2.11 -11.06
CA TYR A 246 3.78 2.47 -10.14
C TYR A 246 5.07 2.81 -10.89
N LYS A 247 5.39 2.09 -11.97
CA LYS A 247 6.54 2.44 -12.82
C LYS A 247 6.36 3.83 -13.40
N TYR A 248 5.17 4.12 -13.93
CA TYR A 248 4.85 5.45 -14.45
C TYR A 248 4.98 6.53 -13.36
N ALA A 249 4.44 6.28 -12.16
CA ALA A 249 4.53 7.20 -11.02
C ALA A 249 5.98 7.42 -10.53
N ALA A 250 6.85 6.43 -10.67
CA ALA A 250 8.27 6.57 -10.39
C ALA A 250 8.99 7.43 -11.42
N GLU A 251 8.64 7.30 -12.70
CA GLU A 251 9.27 7.99 -13.82
C GLU A 251 8.71 9.42 -14.05
N HIS A 252 7.44 9.66 -13.66
CA HIS A 252 6.69 10.89 -13.88
C HIS A 252 6.02 11.40 -12.60
N PRO A 253 6.79 11.74 -11.54
CA PRO A 253 6.23 12.04 -10.22
C PRO A 253 5.28 13.23 -10.20
N GLU A 254 5.54 14.29 -10.98
CA GLU A 254 4.69 15.48 -11.04
C GLU A 254 3.30 15.18 -11.62
N GLU A 255 3.25 14.48 -12.76
CA GLU A 255 1.97 14.08 -13.36
C GLU A 255 1.22 13.06 -12.49
N ALA A 256 1.96 12.14 -11.85
CA ALA A 256 1.37 11.18 -10.95
C ALA A 256 0.74 11.85 -9.71
N ALA A 257 1.37 12.90 -9.16
CA ALA A 257 0.80 13.74 -8.11
C ALA A 257 -0.51 14.41 -8.55
N GLU A 258 -0.55 14.96 -9.77
CA GLU A 258 -1.76 15.57 -10.33
C GLU A 258 -2.90 14.55 -10.52
N ILE A 259 -2.58 13.32 -10.92
CA ILE A 259 -3.55 12.24 -11.05
C ILE A 259 -4.13 11.88 -9.68
N LEU A 260 -3.30 11.75 -8.63
CA LEU A 260 -3.78 11.50 -7.28
C LEU A 260 -4.67 12.64 -6.77
N LEU A 261 -4.25 13.89 -6.97
CA LEU A 261 -5.05 15.08 -6.58
C LEU A 261 -6.38 15.17 -7.33
N LYS A 262 -6.42 14.75 -8.59
CA LYS A 262 -7.68 14.67 -9.35
C LYS A 262 -8.62 13.63 -8.76
N ALA A 263 -8.11 12.50 -8.31
CA ALA A 263 -8.89 11.43 -7.70
C ALA A 263 -9.31 11.73 -6.25
N SER A 264 -8.53 12.56 -5.53
CA SER A 264 -8.72 12.91 -4.13
C SER A 264 -8.45 14.41 -3.91
N PRO A 265 -9.39 15.26 -4.34
CA PRO A 265 -9.20 16.72 -4.37
C PRO A 265 -9.14 17.39 -2.98
N GLU A 266 -9.46 16.64 -1.92
CA GLU A 266 -9.34 17.07 -0.54
C GLU A 266 -7.90 17.09 -0.01
N LEU A 267 -6.95 16.46 -0.72
CA LEU A 267 -5.56 16.38 -0.31
C LEU A 267 -4.83 17.71 -0.50
N ASP A 268 -3.93 18.03 0.43
CA ASP A 268 -3.06 19.19 0.29
C ASP A 268 -2.06 19.01 -0.86
N LYS A 269 -2.12 19.91 -1.86
CA LYS A 269 -1.29 19.81 -3.05
C LYS A 269 0.20 19.83 -2.74
N LYS A 270 0.65 20.70 -1.82
CA LYS A 270 2.08 20.81 -1.50
C LYS A 270 2.60 19.54 -0.82
N LEU A 271 1.79 18.96 0.07
CA LEU A 271 2.10 17.67 0.68
C LEU A 271 2.19 16.56 -0.38
N VAL A 272 1.22 16.47 -1.27
CA VAL A 272 1.18 15.44 -2.33
C VAL A 272 2.39 15.58 -3.26
N ASP A 273 2.71 16.78 -3.72
CA ASP A 273 3.85 17.04 -4.61
C ASP A 273 5.20 16.59 -3.97
N GLU A 274 5.47 17.03 -2.73
CA GLU A 274 6.70 16.69 -2.01
C GLU A 274 6.76 15.20 -1.65
N SER A 275 5.65 14.64 -1.22
CA SER A 275 5.53 13.22 -0.87
C SER A 275 5.70 12.34 -2.11
N GLN A 276 5.09 12.68 -3.24
CA GLN A 276 5.23 11.94 -4.48
C GLN A 276 6.67 12.00 -5.02
N ALA A 277 7.32 13.15 -4.94
CA ALA A 277 8.72 13.31 -5.33
C ALA A 277 9.66 12.43 -4.48
N TYR A 278 9.33 12.18 -3.21
CA TYR A 278 10.04 11.27 -2.34
C TYR A 278 9.72 9.81 -2.68
N LEU A 279 8.44 9.43 -2.69
CA LEU A 279 8.01 8.04 -2.86
C LEU A 279 8.27 7.48 -4.25
N SER A 280 8.31 8.32 -5.29
CA SER A 280 8.70 7.89 -6.63
C SER A 280 10.04 7.15 -6.67
N LYS A 281 10.95 7.48 -5.75
CA LYS A 281 12.27 6.84 -5.61
C LYS A 281 12.21 5.55 -4.77
N GLN A 282 11.11 5.34 -4.01
CA GLN A 282 10.96 4.22 -3.08
C GLN A 282 10.17 3.06 -3.67
N TYR A 283 9.30 3.30 -4.67
CA TYR A 283 8.43 2.26 -5.24
C TYR A 283 9.20 1.08 -5.84
N ILE A 284 10.31 1.36 -6.50
CA ILE A 284 11.15 0.35 -7.17
C ILE A 284 12.54 0.30 -6.51
N ALA A 285 13.07 1.47 -6.13
CA ALA A 285 14.40 1.64 -5.52
C ALA A 285 15.49 0.83 -6.26
N ASP A 286 16.12 -0.13 -5.59
CA ASP A 286 17.15 -1.01 -6.10
C ASP A 286 16.63 -2.34 -6.68
N ALA A 287 15.31 -2.58 -6.61
CA ALA A 287 14.70 -3.80 -7.15
C ALA A 287 14.70 -3.80 -8.68
N LYS A 288 14.68 -4.99 -9.28
CA LYS A 288 14.64 -5.16 -10.74
C LYS A 288 13.36 -4.63 -11.37
N GLN A 289 12.27 -4.64 -10.61
CA GLN A 289 10.95 -4.15 -11.02
C GLN A 289 10.08 -3.87 -9.79
N PHE A 290 8.99 -3.14 -10.01
CA PHE A 290 7.98 -2.90 -8.98
C PHE A 290 7.42 -4.21 -8.42
N GLY A 291 7.22 -4.22 -7.11
CA GLY A 291 6.44 -5.23 -6.41
C GLY A 291 7.20 -6.47 -5.96
N VAL A 292 8.45 -6.68 -6.43
CA VAL A 292 9.23 -7.86 -6.05
C VAL A 292 9.44 -7.92 -4.54
N ILE A 293 9.15 -9.08 -3.97
CA ILE A 293 9.43 -9.41 -2.57
C ILE A 293 10.67 -10.30 -2.52
N ASP A 294 11.74 -9.83 -1.87
CA ASP A 294 12.93 -10.62 -1.60
C ASP A 294 12.65 -11.56 -0.43
N LYS A 295 12.89 -12.85 -0.64
CA LYS A 295 12.58 -13.89 0.35
C LYS A 295 13.42 -13.80 1.61
N ASP A 296 14.69 -13.41 1.49
CA ASP A 296 15.60 -13.38 2.64
C ASP A 296 15.21 -12.23 3.56
N ARG A 297 14.88 -11.06 3.01
CA ARG A 297 14.34 -9.91 3.74
C ARG A 297 12.98 -10.24 4.37
N TRP A 298 12.08 -10.88 3.62
CA TRP A 298 10.78 -11.30 4.13
C TRP A 298 10.90 -12.22 5.34
N ASN A 299 11.73 -13.25 5.24
CA ASN A 299 11.94 -14.23 6.28
C ASN A 299 12.69 -13.65 7.50
N ALA A 300 13.61 -12.71 7.29
CA ALA A 300 14.40 -12.10 8.37
C ALA A 300 13.50 -11.44 9.42
N PHE A 301 12.48 -10.69 9.00
CA PHE A 301 11.56 -10.05 9.93
C PHE A 301 10.74 -11.07 10.75
N TYR A 302 10.17 -12.09 10.12
CA TYR A 302 9.40 -13.11 10.83
C TYR A 302 10.29 -13.98 11.73
N GLY A 303 11.51 -14.26 11.31
CA GLY A 303 12.53 -14.91 12.16
C GLY A 303 12.86 -14.09 13.40
N TRP A 304 12.97 -12.76 13.25
CA TRP A 304 13.15 -11.83 14.37
C TRP A 304 11.95 -11.86 15.33
N LEU A 305 10.71 -11.81 14.81
CA LEU A 305 9.50 -11.89 15.64
C LEU A 305 9.45 -13.18 16.45
N TRP A 306 9.74 -14.31 15.81
CA TRP A 306 9.77 -15.63 16.48
C TRP A 306 10.86 -15.72 17.55
N LYS A 307 12.07 -15.33 17.23
CA LYS A 307 13.21 -15.31 18.16
C LYS A 307 12.92 -14.47 19.42
N ASN A 308 12.20 -13.37 19.26
CA ASN A 308 11.83 -12.46 20.34
C ASN A 308 10.49 -12.81 21.01
N LYS A 309 9.86 -13.94 20.65
CA LYS A 309 8.59 -14.42 21.22
C LYS A 309 7.43 -13.42 21.10
N LEU A 310 7.38 -12.71 19.97
CA LEU A 310 6.37 -11.69 19.68
C LEU A 310 5.16 -12.26 18.93
N ILE A 311 5.25 -13.50 18.50
CA ILE A 311 4.20 -14.25 17.82
C ILE A 311 4.06 -15.65 18.47
N ASP A 312 2.82 -16.18 18.46
CA ASP A 312 2.46 -17.41 19.17
C ASP A 312 3.01 -18.69 18.50
N ARG A 313 3.28 -18.61 17.20
CA ARG A 313 3.76 -19.72 16.38
C ARG A 313 4.76 -19.20 15.35
N GLU A 314 5.77 -20.00 15.04
CA GLU A 314 6.71 -19.70 13.97
C GLU A 314 5.97 -19.63 12.62
N ILE A 315 6.17 -18.53 11.88
CA ILE A 315 5.72 -18.41 10.51
C ILE A 315 6.73 -19.16 9.64
N PRO A 316 6.27 -20.16 8.84
CA PRO A 316 7.21 -20.96 8.04
C PRO A 316 8.00 -20.11 7.05
N THR A 317 9.20 -20.51 6.73
CA THR A 317 10.03 -19.89 5.70
C THR A 317 9.25 -19.81 4.37
N ASP A 318 9.36 -18.68 3.69
CA ASP A 318 8.70 -18.38 2.42
C ASP A 318 7.15 -18.39 2.48
N PHE A 319 6.57 -18.39 3.68
CA PHE A 319 5.11 -18.34 3.84
C PHE A 319 4.56 -16.94 3.61
N GLY A 320 3.39 -16.89 2.98
CA GLY A 320 2.53 -15.71 2.94
C GLY A 320 2.82 -14.74 1.80
N PHE A 321 3.79 -15.01 0.91
CA PHE A 321 4.01 -14.19 -0.27
C PHE A 321 4.20 -15.02 -1.56
N SER A 322 4.00 -14.38 -2.71
CA SER A 322 4.33 -14.94 -4.04
C SER A 322 4.64 -13.83 -5.04
N ASN A 323 5.72 -14.01 -5.78
CA ASN A 323 6.08 -13.17 -6.93
C ASN A 323 5.52 -13.71 -8.27
N ASP A 324 4.79 -14.84 -8.28
CA ASP A 324 4.35 -15.55 -9.49
C ASP A 324 3.29 -14.80 -10.30
N TYR A 325 2.67 -13.81 -9.68
CA TYR A 325 1.62 -12.97 -10.28
C TYR A 325 2.15 -11.65 -10.83
N LEU A 326 3.40 -11.29 -10.53
CA LEU A 326 4.05 -10.10 -11.10
C LEU A 326 4.38 -10.32 -12.58
N PRO A 327 4.44 -9.23 -13.39
CA PRO A 327 4.89 -9.32 -14.78
C PRO A 327 6.34 -9.86 -14.84
N GLN A 328 6.61 -10.68 -15.86
CA GLN A 328 7.95 -11.25 -16.10
C GLN A 328 8.79 -10.33 -16.97
#